data_40e8e3e4f7745403965eb2aeb1ccd19e
#
_entry.id   40e8e3e4f7745403965eb2aeb1ccd19e
#
_cell.length_a   1.000
_cell.length_b   1.000
_cell.length_c   1.000
_cell.angle_alpha   90.00
_cell.angle_beta   90.00
_cell.angle_gamma   90.00
#
_symmetry.space_group_name_H-M   'P 1'
#
loop_
_entity.id
_entity.type
_entity.pdbx_description
1 polymer ?
#
loop_
_entity_poly.entity_id
_entity_poly.type
_entity_poly.pdbx_seq_one_letter_code
_entity_poly.pdbx_strand_id
1 'polypeptide(L)'
;QCLLSSFQGGRSGNRGRCAQPCRLMYTPQTSDMPRTKGKGLRGDENRQKDSNGSAYLLSPKDMCGLPVLPDIIEAGVYSLKIEGRMKNVNYAAGVTGIYRKYVDRYLEYGREGFKVEDSDINDLMDLYNRGAFTTGYYNNTKGREMISLKRPNHMGTKALKVLKNEGGRVLFEALEQIYPQDVFEIDKENSFSSGSAYAKGSRFTVNLPKKYRLEKGRVLYRMKNGELTRFVEKQYVGQMLKKKIDVHLTAACDRPLELTFTDTSTGAAVTQTGAEAQAAQKQPAKKERLAEIVTALGDTPFAAETVKVDLQGELFVPVSALKELKRNCAQALEKKILGQYYRELPKGAVEDRIAMSQDTQVYMDTKDASVAGSVENMQIQAAQQSQTRPVTVLV
;
A
#
# COMPACT_ATOMS: atom_id res chain seq x y z
N GLN A 1 15.20 12.07 -9.17
CA GLN A 1 14.79 13.44 -8.86
C GLN A 1 14.22 14.12 -10.10
N CYS A 2 13.10 14.86 -9.94
CA CYS A 2 12.48 15.57 -11.06
C CYS A 2 13.08 16.97 -11.19
N LEU A 3 13.88 17.20 -12.22
CA LEU A 3 14.49 18.50 -12.49
C LEU A 3 13.45 19.59 -12.76
N LEU A 4 12.39 19.28 -13.53
CA LEU A 4 11.33 20.25 -13.84
C LEU A 4 10.70 20.84 -12.58
N SER A 5 10.40 19.99 -11.57
CA SER A 5 9.83 20.46 -10.31
C SER A 5 10.85 21.23 -9.47
N SER A 6 12.14 20.85 -9.52
CA SER A 6 13.20 21.53 -8.78
C SER A 6 13.48 22.92 -9.33
N PHE A 7 13.40 23.12 -10.64
CA PHE A 7 13.54 24.44 -11.28
C PHE A 7 12.38 25.40 -10.95
N GLN A 8 11.20 24.86 -10.59
CA GLN A 8 10.05 25.70 -10.21
C GLN A 8 10.10 26.07 -8.73
N GLY A 9 10.96 27.01 -8.34
CA GLY A 9 11.06 27.51 -6.97
C GLY A 9 11.65 26.52 -5.98
N GLY A 10 12.58 25.65 -6.40
CA GLY A 10 13.26 24.69 -5.53
C GLY A 10 12.36 23.55 -5.02
N ARG A 11 11.23 23.27 -5.67
CA ARG A 11 10.23 22.29 -5.25
C ARG A 11 10.63 20.86 -5.60
N SER A 12 11.46 20.25 -4.77
CA SER A 12 11.92 18.87 -4.95
C SER A 12 10.84 17.85 -4.66
N GLY A 13 10.59 16.95 -5.60
CA GLY A 13 9.70 15.80 -5.43
C GLY A 13 10.17 14.85 -4.31
N ASN A 14 11.47 14.65 -4.16
CA ASN A 14 12.04 13.79 -3.11
C ASN A 14 11.77 14.31 -1.69
N ARG A 15 11.58 15.63 -1.55
CA ARG A 15 11.22 16.27 -0.28
C ARG A 15 9.70 16.48 -0.10
N GLY A 16 8.89 15.84 -0.92
CA GLY A 16 7.44 15.99 -0.85
C GLY A 16 6.86 17.28 -1.39
N ARG A 17 7.66 18.11 -2.03
CA ARG A 17 7.26 19.45 -2.50
C ARG A 17 7.05 19.53 -4.01
N CYS A 18 6.78 18.39 -4.68
CA CYS A 18 6.61 18.36 -6.13
C CYS A 18 5.55 19.36 -6.59
N ALA A 19 5.91 20.23 -7.55
CA ALA A 19 5.00 21.19 -8.17
C ALA A 19 4.08 20.54 -9.22
N GLN A 20 4.29 19.28 -9.54
CA GLN A 20 3.57 18.51 -10.56
C GLN A 20 3.58 19.16 -11.96
N PRO A 21 4.68 19.75 -12.46
CA PRO A 21 4.69 20.39 -13.77
C PRO A 21 4.34 19.42 -14.90
N CYS A 22 4.69 18.14 -14.78
CA CYS A 22 4.30 17.13 -15.75
C CYS A 22 2.80 16.89 -15.85
N ARG A 23 2.00 17.38 -14.89
CA ARG A 23 0.53 17.21 -14.84
C ARG A 23 -0.22 18.43 -15.39
N LEU A 24 0.48 19.40 -15.94
CA LEU A 24 -0.11 20.55 -16.60
C LEU A 24 -0.37 20.26 -18.08
N MET A 25 -1.29 21.00 -18.67
CA MET A 25 -1.53 20.97 -20.10
C MET A 25 -0.45 21.80 -20.83
N TYR A 26 0.07 21.24 -21.92
CA TYR A 26 1.07 21.90 -22.77
C TYR A 26 0.57 21.96 -24.21
N THR A 27 0.87 23.04 -24.89
CA THR A 27 0.64 23.21 -26.32
C THR A 27 1.99 23.12 -27.03
N PRO A 28 2.17 22.17 -27.98
CA PRO A 28 3.42 22.11 -28.75
C PRO A 28 3.59 23.42 -29.54
N GLN A 29 4.76 24.05 -29.43
CA GLN A 29 5.18 25.13 -30.32
C GLN A 29 6.10 24.54 -31.38
N THR A 30 5.70 24.62 -32.62
CA THR A 30 6.55 24.26 -33.76
C THR A 30 7.12 25.52 -34.34
N SER A 31 8.42 25.74 -34.17
CA SER A 31 9.12 26.94 -34.67
C SER A 31 9.23 26.99 -36.19
N ASP A 32 9.11 25.85 -36.91
CA ASP A 32 9.44 25.76 -38.32
C ASP A 32 8.48 24.94 -39.19
N MET A 33 7.26 24.66 -38.78
CA MET A 33 6.29 24.06 -39.68
C MET A 33 5.24 25.05 -40.16
N PRO A 34 5.04 25.18 -41.50
CA PRO A 34 3.91 25.95 -42.01
C PRO A 34 2.62 25.39 -41.41
N ARG A 35 1.73 26.27 -40.96
CA ARG A 35 0.40 25.92 -40.45
C ARG A 35 -0.37 25.10 -41.49
N THR A 36 -0.11 23.82 -41.57
CA THR A 36 -0.96 22.90 -42.32
C THR A 36 -2.26 22.81 -41.55
N LYS A 37 -3.32 23.42 -42.10
CA LYS A 37 -4.68 23.25 -41.65
C LYS A 37 -4.95 21.76 -41.45
N GLY A 38 -5.00 21.35 -40.20
CA GLY A 38 -5.36 20.12 -39.59
C GLY A 38 -5.82 18.94 -40.45
N LYS A 39 -4.90 18.12 -40.91
CA LYS A 39 -5.20 16.69 -41.00
C LYS A 39 -4.71 16.07 -39.70
N GLY A 40 -5.63 16.04 -38.70
CA GLY A 40 -5.39 15.34 -37.45
C GLY A 40 -5.01 13.90 -37.71
N LEU A 41 -4.03 13.37 -36.99
CA LEU A 41 -3.73 11.96 -36.88
C LEU A 41 -5.04 11.20 -36.66
N ARG A 42 -5.54 10.57 -37.72
CA ARG A 42 -6.74 9.71 -37.69
C ARG A 42 -6.44 8.53 -36.76
N GLY A 43 -7.31 8.26 -35.80
CA GLY A 43 -7.32 7.00 -35.09
C GLY A 43 -7.67 7.00 -33.62
N ASP A 44 -8.23 8.07 -33.04
CA ASP A 44 -8.68 8.02 -31.63
C ASP A 44 -9.93 8.85 -31.45
N GLU A 45 -11.10 8.20 -31.51
CA GLU A 45 -12.44 8.82 -31.49
C GLU A 45 -12.83 9.50 -30.18
N ASN A 46 -11.94 9.55 -29.18
CA ASN A 46 -12.19 10.13 -27.86
C ASN A 46 -11.21 11.24 -27.46
N ARG A 47 -10.72 12.03 -28.42
CA ARG A 47 -9.91 13.21 -28.12
C ARG A 47 -10.81 14.38 -27.69
N GLN A 48 -10.85 14.70 -26.38
CA GLN A 48 -11.05 16.09 -25.98
C GLN A 48 -9.83 16.89 -26.44
N LYS A 49 -9.87 17.39 -27.66
CA LYS A 49 -8.97 18.43 -28.16
C LYS A 49 -9.55 19.74 -27.73
N ASP A 50 -8.84 20.46 -26.87
CA ASP A 50 -8.98 21.93 -26.92
C ASP A 50 -8.59 22.37 -28.33
N SER A 51 -9.27 23.40 -28.84
CA SER A 51 -9.13 23.94 -30.21
C SER A 51 -7.67 24.25 -30.62
N ASN A 52 -6.75 24.29 -29.66
CA ASN A 52 -5.34 24.64 -29.82
C ASN A 52 -4.36 23.45 -29.79
N GLY A 53 -4.83 22.20 -29.75
CA GLY A 53 -3.94 21.02 -29.71
C GLY A 53 -3.26 20.76 -28.38
N SER A 54 -3.70 21.43 -27.29
CA SER A 54 -3.14 21.23 -25.95
C SER A 54 -3.47 19.84 -25.39
N ALA A 55 -2.52 19.24 -24.68
CA ALA A 55 -2.68 17.94 -24.02
C ALA A 55 -1.71 17.81 -22.82
N TYR A 56 -1.87 16.75 -22.05
CA TYR A 56 -0.95 16.42 -20.94
C TYR A 56 0.30 15.72 -21.47
N LEU A 57 1.09 16.44 -22.26
CA LEU A 57 2.21 15.90 -23.05
C LEU A 57 3.33 15.30 -22.21
N LEU A 58 3.48 15.73 -20.96
CA LEU A 58 4.52 15.28 -20.04
C LEU A 58 3.96 14.38 -18.92
N SER A 59 2.67 13.99 -18.96
CA SER A 59 2.04 13.21 -17.92
C SER A 59 2.27 11.70 -18.14
N PRO A 60 3.19 11.05 -17.41
CA PRO A 60 3.39 9.61 -17.58
C PRO A 60 2.19 8.83 -17.02
N LYS A 61 1.91 7.68 -17.63
CA LYS A 61 1.07 6.64 -17.06
C LYS A 61 1.67 6.12 -15.77
N ASP A 62 0.86 5.44 -14.97
CA ASP A 62 1.38 4.76 -13.79
C ASP A 62 2.15 3.51 -14.19
N MET A 63 3.23 3.23 -13.44
CA MET A 63 4.06 2.06 -13.66
C MET A 63 3.47 0.87 -12.89
N CYS A 64 3.27 -0.25 -13.56
CA CYS A 64 2.96 -1.54 -12.95
C CYS A 64 4.11 -2.51 -13.23
N GLY A 65 4.82 -2.90 -12.19
CA GLY A 65 5.96 -3.81 -12.27
C GLY A 65 5.58 -5.30 -12.19
N LEU A 66 4.31 -5.66 -12.02
CA LEU A 66 3.90 -7.07 -11.89
C LEU A 66 4.35 -7.95 -13.06
N PRO A 67 4.20 -7.53 -14.33
CA PRO A 67 4.62 -8.36 -15.46
C PRO A 67 6.12 -8.66 -15.51
N VAL A 68 6.94 -7.80 -14.89
CA VAL A 68 8.41 -7.92 -14.84
C VAL A 68 8.92 -8.27 -13.44
N LEU A 69 8.03 -8.62 -12.53
CA LEU A 69 8.39 -8.93 -11.14
C LEU A 69 9.37 -10.10 -11.01
N PRO A 70 9.25 -11.20 -11.77
CA PRO A 70 10.27 -12.25 -11.76
C PRO A 70 11.67 -11.74 -12.07
N ASP A 71 11.82 -10.91 -13.10
CA ASP A 71 13.13 -10.34 -13.48
C ASP A 71 13.70 -9.45 -12.39
N ILE A 72 12.84 -8.69 -11.71
CA ILE A 72 13.23 -7.81 -10.59
C ILE A 72 13.74 -8.65 -9.40
N ILE A 73 13.05 -9.74 -9.06
CA ILE A 73 13.44 -10.63 -7.95
C ILE A 73 14.75 -11.35 -8.29
N GLU A 74 14.89 -11.90 -9.50
CA GLU A 74 16.08 -12.61 -9.96
C GLU A 74 17.30 -11.71 -10.06
N ALA A 75 17.12 -10.44 -10.35
CA ALA A 75 18.16 -9.43 -10.27
C ALA A 75 18.65 -9.13 -8.84
N GLY A 76 18.11 -9.80 -7.83
CA GLY A 76 18.51 -9.67 -6.43
C GLY A 76 17.99 -8.40 -5.74
N VAL A 77 16.93 -7.80 -6.23
CA VAL A 77 16.28 -6.64 -5.57
C VAL A 77 15.71 -7.08 -4.23
N TYR A 78 16.23 -6.50 -3.16
CA TYR A 78 15.87 -6.87 -1.78
C TYR A 78 14.49 -6.34 -1.36
N SER A 79 14.07 -5.19 -1.88
CA SER A 79 12.87 -4.50 -1.41
C SER A 79 12.20 -3.74 -2.54
N LEU A 80 10.87 -3.82 -2.59
CA LEU A 80 10.03 -3.07 -3.53
C LEU A 80 9.42 -1.87 -2.82
N LYS A 81 9.66 -0.67 -3.36
CA LYS A 81 9.05 0.56 -2.86
C LYS A 81 7.82 0.90 -3.70
N ILE A 82 6.66 0.95 -3.06
CA ILE A 82 5.41 1.39 -3.66
C ILE A 82 5.19 2.86 -3.33
N GLU A 83 5.00 3.70 -4.35
CA GLU A 83 4.80 5.14 -4.16
C GLU A 83 3.31 5.46 -4.07
N GLY A 84 2.88 6.03 -2.95
CA GLY A 84 1.48 6.32 -2.67
C GLY A 84 1.21 7.60 -1.87
N ARG A 85 2.14 8.56 -1.84
CA ARG A 85 2.14 9.74 -0.94
C ARG A 85 0.84 10.54 -0.90
N MET A 86 0.16 10.69 -2.03
CA MET A 86 -1.08 11.46 -2.16
C MET A 86 -2.30 10.53 -2.28
N LYS A 87 -2.16 9.26 -1.89
CA LYS A 87 -3.19 8.26 -2.01
C LYS A 87 -3.81 7.96 -0.63
N ASN A 88 -5.02 7.39 -0.67
CA ASN A 88 -5.68 6.95 0.54
C ASN A 88 -5.12 5.60 1.02
N VAL A 89 -5.52 5.20 2.23
CA VAL A 89 -5.09 3.94 2.84
C VAL A 89 -5.48 2.72 2.02
N ASN A 90 -6.63 2.75 1.34
CA ASN A 90 -7.10 1.62 0.52
C ASN A 90 -6.20 1.39 -0.70
N TYR A 91 -5.66 2.46 -1.30
CA TYR A 91 -4.65 2.33 -2.33
C TYR A 91 -3.38 1.66 -1.80
N ALA A 92 -2.84 2.18 -0.68
CA ALA A 92 -1.62 1.63 -0.11
C ALA A 92 -1.78 0.15 0.26
N ALA A 93 -2.85 -0.19 0.97
CA ALA A 93 -3.13 -1.55 1.42
C ALA A 93 -3.43 -2.50 0.25
N GLY A 94 -4.28 -2.08 -0.71
CA GLY A 94 -4.67 -2.92 -1.85
C GLY A 94 -3.51 -3.18 -2.80
N VAL A 95 -2.73 -2.16 -3.16
CA VAL A 95 -1.55 -2.34 -4.02
C VAL A 95 -0.51 -3.23 -3.34
N THR A 96 -0.22 -2.99 -2.06
CA THR A 96 0.74 -3.81 -1.30
C THR A 96 0.28 -5.27 -1.21
N GLY A 97 -1.01 -5.50 -0.94
CA GLY A 97 -1.59 -6.84 -0.86
C GLY A 97 -1.45 -7.60 -2.18
N ILE A 98 -1.74 -6.95 -3.32
CA ILE A 98 -1.58 -7.58 -4.62
C ILE A 98 -0.11 -7.89 -4.91
N TYR A 99 0.82 -6.94 -4.69
CA TYR A 99 2.24 -7.20 -4.90
C TYR A 99 2.77 -8.29 -3.96
N ARG A 100 2.32 -8.34 -2.70
CA ARG A 100 2.68 -9.40 -1.76
C ARG A 100 2.24 -10.78 -2.27
N LYS A 101 0.99 -10.89 -2.75
CA LYS A 101 0.45 -12.11 -3.38
C LYS A 101 1.37 -12.64 -4.49
N TYR A 102 1.88 -11.74 -5.35
CA TYR A 102 2.70 -12.13 -6.48
C TYR A 102 4.16 -12.43 -6.11
N VAL A 103 4.70 -11.74 -5.10
CA VAL A 103 6.00 -12.10 -4.52
C VAL A 103 5.94 -13.49 -3.90
N ASP A 104 4.90 -13.78 -3.10
CA ASP A 104 4.73 -15.09 -2.48
C ASP A 104 4.56 -16.19 -3.53
N ARG A 105 3.73 -15.95 -4.57
CA ARG A 105 3.55 -16.90 -5.68
C ARG A 105 4.87 -17.22 -6.37
N TYR A 106 5.70 -16.19 -6.63
CA TYR A 106 7.01 -16.42 -7.23
C TYR A 106 7.95 -17.20 -6.32
N LEU A 107 7.98 -16.90 -5.02
CA LEU A 107 8.83 -17.60 -4.06
C LEU A 107 8.43 -19.07 -3.88
N GLU A 108 7.13 -19.37 -4.02
CA GLU A 108 6.60 -20.73 -3.85
C GLU A 108 6.72 -21.57 -5.14
N TYR A 109 6.40 -20.99 -6.31
CA TYR A 109 6.29 -21.74 -7.57
C TYR A 109 7.34 -21.36 -8.62
N GLY A 110 8.20 -20.42 -8.34
CA GLY A 110 9.23 -19.94 -9.28
C GLY A 110 8.65 -19.25 -10.50
N ARG A 111 9.50 -19.04 -11.50
CA ARG A 111 9.14 -18.36 -12.76
C ARG A 111 8.08 -19.11 -13.57
N GLU A 112 8.16 -20.43 -13.60
CA GLU A 112 7.24 -21.27 -14.39
C GLU A 112 5.80 -21.21 -13.85
N GLY A 113 5.63 -21.12 -12.53
CA GLY A 113 4.32 -20.97 -11.88
C GLY A 113 3.83 -19.53 -11.77
N PHE A 114 4.62 -18.56 -12.23
CA PHE A 114 4.27 -17.15 -12.15
C PHE A 114 3.38 -16.71 -13.30
N LYS A 115 2.15 -16.35 -12.98
CA LYS A 115 1.19 -15.78 -13.93
C LYS A 115 0.43 -14.64 -13.25
N VAL A 116 0.39 -13.49 -13.90
CA VAL A 116 -0.41 -12.34 -13.46
C VAL A 116 -1.84 -12.50 -13.98
N GLU A 117 -2.81 -12.42 -13.07
CA GLU A 117 -4.23 -12.49 -13.38
C GLU A 117 -4.74 -11.14 -13.88
N ASP A 118 -5.56 -11.14 -14.92
CA ASP A 118 -6.16 -9.92 -15.47
C ASP A 118 -7.07 -9.22 -14.45
N SER A 119 -7.71 -9.99 -13.55
CA SER A 119 -8.51 -9.45 -12.45
C SER A 119 -7.71 -8.57 -11.52
N ASP A 120 -6.49 -9.01 -11.14
CA ASP A 120 -5.62 -8.23 -10.25
C ASP A 120 -5.09 -6.95 -10.93
N ILE A 121 -4.85 -7.01 -12.25
CA ILE A 121 -4.51 -5.79 -13.02
C ILE A 121 -5.70 -4.83 -13.04
N ASN A 122 -6.93 -5.33 -13.20
CA ASN A 122 -8.14 -4.52 -13.14
C ASN A 122 -8.34 -3.91 -11.75
N ASP A 123 -8.10 -4.68 -10.68
CA ASP A 123 -8.16 -4.17 -9.32
C ASP A 123 -7.13 -3.07 -9.07
N LEU A 124 -5.90 -3.23 -9.54
CA LEU A 124 -4.91 -2.16 -9.51
C LEU A 124 -5.35 -0.91 -10.28
N MET A 125 -6.00 -1.08 -11.43
CA MET A 125 -6.56 0.04 -12.20
C MET A 125 -7.73 0.72 -11.48
N ASP A 126 -8.58 -0.04 -10.78
CA ASP A 126 -9.66 0.50 -9.97
C ASP A 126 -9.14 1.25 -8.73
N LEU A 127 -8.03 0.77 -8.13
CA LEU A 127 -7.39 1.50 -7.05
C LEU A 127 -6.82 2.83 -7.53
N TYR A 128 -6.07 2.85 -8.63
CA TYR A 128 -5.61 4.08 -9.28
C TYR A 128 -4.92 3.84 -10.62
N ASN A 129 -5.33 4.59 -11.65
CA ASN A 129 -4.59 4.64 -12.91
C ASN A 129 -4.78 5.99 -13.64
N ARG A 130 -3.79 6.39 -14.44
CA ARG A 130 -3.80 7.59 -15.30
C ARG A 130 -3.83 7.23 -16.78
N GLY A 131 -4.76 6.36 -17.18
CA GLY A 131 -4.88 5.93 -18.58
C GLY A 131 -4.16 4.63 -18.86
N ALA A 132 -4.43 3.62 -18.04
CA ALA A 132 -3.80 2.31 -17.98
C ALA A 132 -2.34 2.33 -17.46
N PHE A 133 -1.70 1.16 -17.50
CA PHE A 133 -0.36 0.97 -16.96
C PHE A 133 0.71 0.90 -18.05
N THR A 134 1.94 1.07 -17.63
CA THR A 134 3.15 0.77 -18.39
C THR A 134 4.14 0.05 -17.46
N THR A 135 5.03 -0.76 -18.01
CA THR A 135 6.14 -1.36 -17.25
C THR A 135 7.30 -0.36 -17.01
N GLY A 136 7.08 0.92 -17.29
CA GLY A 136 8.15 1.92 -17.24
C GLY A 136 9.20 1.69 -18.31
N TYR A 137 10.46 1.80 -17.97
CA TYR A 137 11.56 1.55 -18.90
C TYR A 137 11.97 0.08 -19.02
N TYR A 138 11.37 -0.81 -18.24
CA TYR A 138 11.55 -2.24 -18.44
C TYR A 138 11.04 -2.66 -19.83
N ASN A 139 11.67 -3.66 -20.42
CA ASN A 139 11.33 -4.17 -21.75
C ASN A 139 11.43 -3.11 -22.87
N ASN A 140 12.30 -2.10 -22.70
CA ASN A 140 12.52 -1.03 -23.68
C ASN A 140 11.25 -0.23 -24.03
N THR A 141 10.24 -0.20 -23.21
CA THR A 141 9.05 0.64 -23.38
C THR A 141 9.47 2.11 -23.37
N LYS A 142 9.11 2.87 -24.38
CA LYS A 142 9.46 4.28 -24.54
C LYS A 142 8.44 5.04 -25.39
N GLY A 143 8.59 6.37 -25.38
CA GLY A 143 7.80 7.24 -26.25
C GLY A 143 6.35 7.41 -25.81
N ARG A 144 5.45 7.54 -26.78
CA ARG A 144 4.05 7.91 -26.57
C ARG A 144 3.26 6.92 -25.71
N GLU A 145 3.63 5.64 -25.71
CA GLU A 145 2.96 4.61 -24.92
C GLU A 145 3.09 4.82 -23.42
N MET A 146 4.15 5.52 -22.99
CA MET A 146 4.37 5.85 -21.57
C MET A 146 3.53 7.05 -21.09
N ILE A 147 2.90 7.81 -21.99
CA ILE A 147 2.27 9.09 -21.68
C ILE A 147 0.74 8.97 -21.65
N SER A 148 0.12 9.59 -20.65
CA SER A 148 -1.32 9.77 -20.52
C SER A 148 -1.71 11.17 -21.00
N LEU A 149 -2.17 11.28 -22.25
CA LEU A 149 -2.48 12.57 -22.89
C LEU A 149 -3.79 13.19 -22.44
N LYS A 150 -4.73 12.35 -21.95
CA LYS A 150 -6.14 12.75 -21.72
C LYS A 150 -6.38 13.36 -20.36
N ARG A 151 -5.71 12.82 -19.32
CA ARG A 151 -6.03 13.14 -17.94
C ARG A 151 -4.80 12.98 -17.04
N PRO A 152 -4.53 13.93 -16.11
CA PRO A 152 -3.39 13.86 -15.21
C PRO A 152 -3.66 13.11 -13.92
N ASN A 153 -4.93 12.83 -13.61
CA ASN A 153 -5.40 12.16 -12.38
C ASN A 153 -5.98 10.80 -12.69
N HIS A 154 -6.60 10.19 -11.68
CA HIS A 154 -7.30 8.92 -11.77
C HIS A 154 -8.32 8.93 -12.91
N MET A 155 -8.22 7.94 -13.78
CA MET A 155 -9.09 7.82 -14.94
C MET A 155 -10.21 6.80 -14.72
N GLY A 156 -10.06 5.91 -13.75
CA GLY A 156 -10.98 4.81 -13.53
C GLY A 156 -10.86 3.71 -14.58
N THR A 157 -11.78 2.76 -14.52
CA THR A 157 -11.92 1.66 -15.49
C THR A 157 -13.22 1.79 -16.27
N LYS A 158 -13.23 1.38 -17.53
CA LYS A 158 -14.45 1.40 -18.35
C LYS A 158 -15.46 0.41 -17.78
N ALA A 159 -16.60 0.89 -17.34
CA ALA A 159 -17.55 0.04 -16.64
C ALA A 159 -18.98 0.05 -17.20
N LEU A 160 -19.44 1.16 -17.73
CA LEU A 160 -20.80 1.28 -18.27
C LEU A 160 -20.81 1.88 -19.65
N LYS A 161 -21.73 1.42 -20.50
CA LYS A 161 -22.03 2.01 -21.82
C LYS A 161 -23.49 2.48 -21.84
N VAL A 162 -23.70 3.72 -22.24
CA VAL A 162 -25.03 4.29 -22.41
C VAL A 162 -25.69 3.69 -23.66
N LEU A 163 -26.82 3.02 -23.50
CA LEU A 163 -27.62 2.52 -24.60
C LEU A 163 -28.74 3.50 -25.00
N LYS A 164 -29.35 4.16 -24.00
CA LYS A 164 -30.47 5.10 -24.21
C LYS A 164 -30.56 6.07 -23.03
N ASN A 165 -30.98 7.31 -23.28
CA ASN A 165 -31.32 8.29 -22.25
C ASN A 165 -32.64 8.99 -22.62
N GLU A 166 -33.66 8.78 -21.81
CA GLU A 166 -35.01 9.34 -21.96
C GLU A 166 -35.33 10.25 -20.79
N GLY A 167 -34.93 11.50 -20.90
CA GLY A 167 -35.27 12.52 -19.90
C GLY A 167 -34.73 12.25 -18.49
N GLY A 168 -33.58 11.62 -18.40
CA GLY A 168 -32.94 11.23 -17.13
C GLY A 168 -33.10 9.75 -16.77
N ARG A 169 -33.98 9.02 -17.42
CA ARG A 169 -34.04 7.56 -17.33
C ARG A 169 -33.00 6.97 -18.32
N VAL A 170 -31.86 6.56 -17.79
CA VAL A 170 -30.73 6.11 -18.58
C VAL A 170 -30.60 4.60 -18.54
N LEU A 171 -30.64 3.96 -19.73
CA LEU A 171 -30.38 2.54 -19.92
C LEU A 171 -28.88 2.33 -20.15
N PHE A 172 -28.24 1.53 -19.30
CA PHE A 172 -26.85 1.14 -19.38
C PHE A 172 -26.67 -0.32 -19.77
N GLU A 173 -25.54 -0.62 -20.38
CA GLU A 173 -24.95 -1.95 -20.50
C GLU A 173 -23.72 -2.01 -19.60
N ALA A 174 -23.64 -3.03 -18.73
CA ALA A 174 -22.47 -3.26 -17.88
C ALA A 174 -21.34 -3.85 -18.73
N LEU A 175 -20.22 -3.15 -18.84
CA LEU A 175 -19.02 -3.62 -19.55
C LEU A 175 -18.17 -4.53 -18.66
N GLU A 176 -18.33 -4.41 -17.34
CA GLU A 176 -17.69 -5.22 -16.31
C GLU A 176 -18.72 -5.58 -15.22
N GLN A 177 -18.35 -6.46 -14.29
CA GLN A 177 -19.17 -6.72 -13.10
C GLN A 177 -19.32 -5.44 -12.29
N ILE A 178 -20.54 -5.06 -11.98
CA ILE A 178 -20.89 -3.90 -11.15
C ILE A 178 -21.28 -4.38 -9.77
N TYR A 179 -20.82 -3.66 -8.76
CA TYR A 179 -21.13 -3.94 -7.35
C TYR A 179 -21.88 -2.76 -6.71
N PRO A 180 -22.62 -3.01 -5.62
CA PRO A 180 -23.20 -1.94 -4.84
C PRO A 180 -22.11 -0.99 -4.33
N GLN A 181 -22.39 0.31 -4.36
CA GLN A 181 -21.46 1.40 -4.02
C GLN A 181 -20.31 1.62 -5.02
N ASP A 182 -20.31 0.96 -6.19
CA ASP A 182 -19.48 1.40 -7.30
C ASP A 182 -19.85 2.83 -7.68
N VAL A 183 -18.84 3.67 -7.89
CA VAL A 183 -19.03 5.09 -8.25
C VAL A 183 -18.60 5.33 -9.71
N PHE A 184 -19.50 5.92 -10.49
CA PHE A 184 -19.27 6.20 -11.91
C PHE A 184 -19.23 7.70 -12.16
N GLU A 185 -18.21 8.16 -12.90
CA GLU A 185 -18.10 9.57 -13.29
C GLU A 185 -19.03 9.90 -14.44
N ILE A 186 -19.86 10.92 -14.26
CA ILE A 186 -20.66 11.53 -15.32
C ILE A 186 -19.83 12.62 -16.02
N ASP A 187 -19.21 13.49 -15.24
CA ASP A 187 -18.28 14.55 -15.68
C ASP A 187 -17.29 14.87 -14.55
N LYS A 188 -16.49 15.93 -14.69
CA LYS A 188 -15.46 16.29 -13.70
C LYS A 188 -16.00 16.60 -12.30
N GLU A 189 -17.25 16.99 -12.19
CA GLU A 189 -17.88 17.43 -10.93
C GLU A 189 -18.96 16.47 -10.45
N ASN A 190 -19.50 15.64 -11.33
CA ASN A 190 -20.67 14.83 -11.06
C ASN A 190 -20.38 13.35 -11.22
N SER A 191 -20.90 12.56 -10.29
CA SER A 191 -20.86 11.11 -10.28
C SER A 191 -22.17 10.54 -9.74
N PHE A 192 -22.37 9.24 -9.91
CA PHE A 192 -23.44 8.52 -9.24
C PHE A 192 -22.92 7.16 -8.76
N SER A 193 -23.58 6.58 -7.76
CA SER A 193 -23.26 5.26 -7.23
C SER A 193 -24.30 4.23 -7.60
N SER A 194 -23.87 2.98 -7.82
CA SER A 194 -24.78 1.87 -7.99
C SER A 194 -25.40 1.45 -6.66
N GLY A 195 -26.70 1.28 -6.63
CA GLY A 195 -27.42 0.70 -5.48
C GLY A 195 -27.46 -0.84 -5.51
N SER A 196 -27.13 -1.47 -6.64
CA SER A 196 -27.27 -2.91 -6.85
C SER A 196 -26.10 -3.48 -7.62
N ALA A 197 -25.97 -4.81 -7.59
CA ALA A 197 -25.04 -5.55 -8.40
C ALA A 197 -25.63 -5.86 -9.79
N TYR A 198 -24.79 -5.82 -10.82
CA TYR A 198 -25.17 -6.18 -12.19
C TYR A 198 -24.04 -6.97 -12.85
N ALA A 199 -24.37 -8.10 -13.43
CA ALA A 199 -23.40 -8.93 -14.13
C ALA A 199 -22.88 -8.25 -15.41
N LYS A 200 -21.65 -8.54 -15.80
CA LYS A 200 -21.07 -8.10 -17.10
C LYS A 200 -22.01 -8.48 -18.25
N GLY A 201 -22.24 -7.55 -19.16
CA GLY A 201 -23.15 -7.69 -20.30
C GLY A 201 -24.63 -7.47 -19.99
N SER A 202 -25.02 -7.34 -18.71
CA SER A 202 -26.40 -7.07 -18.34
C SER A 202 -26.81 -5.62 -18.65
N ARG A 203 -28.13 -5.41 -18.84
CA ARG A 203 -28.72 -4.10 -19.10
C ARG A 203 -29.58 -3.70 -17.92
N PHE A 204 -29.41 -2.48 -17.46
CA PHE A 204 -30.16 -1.94 -16.33
C PHE A 204 -30.42 -0.43 -16.51
N THR A 205 -31.40 0.06 -15.78
CA THR A 205 -31.82 1.46 -15.86
C THR A 205 -31.54 2.18 -14.57
N VAL A 206 -30.99 3.40 -14.67
CA VAL A 206 -30.78 4.32 -13.53
C VAL A 206 -31.52 5.62 -13.82
N ASN A 207 -32.19 6.15 -12.81
CA ASN A 207 -32.78 7.49 -12.88
C ASN A 207 -31.73 8.52 -12.44
N LEU A 208 -31.30 9.34 -13.35
CA LEU A 208 -30.36 10.43 -13.11
C LEU A 208 -31.06 11.78 -13.30
N PRO A 209 -30.55 12.86 -12.69
CA PRO A 209 -31.05 14.22 -12.96
C PRO A 209 -31.08 14.54 -14.45
N LYS A 210 -32.21 15.14 -14.93
CA LYS A 210 -32.44 15.45 -16.36
C LYS A 210 -31.36 16.34 -16.97
N LYS A 211 -30.64 17.11 -16.15
CA LYS A 211 -29.53 17.97 -16.58
C LYS A 211 -28.36 17.18 -17.21
N TYR A 212 -28.24 15.87 -16.92
CA TYR A 212 -27.14 15.06 -17.46
C TYR A 212 -27.51 14.52 -18.84
N ARG A 213 -26.94 15.16 -19.86
CA ARG A 213 -27.08 14.73 -21.26
C ARG A 213 -26.07 13.65 -21.56
N LEU A 214 -26.45 12.38 -21.32
CA LEU A 214 -25.62 11.22 -21.65
C LEU A 214 -26.04 10.70 -23.03
N GLU A 215 -25.15 10.88 -24.00
CA GLU A 215 -25.40 10.45 -25.38
C GLU A 215 -25.27 8.92 -25.50
N LYS A 216 -26.03 8.33 -26.44
CA LYS A 216 -25.91 6.90 -26.77
C LYS A 216 -24.48 6.54 -27.20
N GLY A 217 -23.97 5.45 -26.71
CA GLY A 217 -22.60 4.97 -26.98
C GLY A 217 -21.53 5.52 -26.02
N ARG A 218 -21.86 6.57 -25.23
CA ARG A 218 -20.92 7.10 -24.25
C ARG A 218 -20.53 6.03 -23.23
N VAL A 219 -19.22 5.92 -22.94
CA VAL A 219 -18.69 5.02 -21.91
C VAL A 219 -18.44 5.82 -20.65
N LEU A 220 -18.94 5.34 -19.51
CA LEU A 220 -18.65 5.86 -18.18
C LEU A 220 -17.60 5.01 -17.48
N TYR A 221 -16.79 5.68 -16.69
CA TYR A 221 -15.68 5.06 -15.98
C TYR A 221 -16.04 4.89 -14.50
N ARG A 222 -15.69 3.72 -13.95
CA ARG A 222 -15.77 3.44 -12.52
C ARG A 222 -14.59 4.11 -11.82
N MET A 223 -14.90 5.02 -10.92
CA MET A 223 -13.91 5.78 -10.14
C MET A 223 -13.65 5.17 -8.77
N LYS A 224 -14.57 4.34 -8.28
CA LYS A 224 -14.44 3.58 -7.05
C LYS A 224 -15.12 2.23 -7.23
N ASN A 225 -14.41 1.17 -6.94
CA ASN A 225 -14.94 -0.19 -6.86
C ASN A 225 -15.38 -0.46 -5.41
N GLY A 226 -16.69 -0.62 -5.19
CA GLY A 226 -17.27 -0.80 -3.86
C GLY A 226 -16.88 -2.13 -3.21
N GLU A 227 -16.81 -3.20 -4.00
CA GLU A 227 -16.41 -4.52 -3.50
C GLU A 227 -14.93 -4.57 -3.13
N LEU A 228 -14.06 -4.09 -4.02
CA LEU A 228 -12.62 -4.01 -3.77
C LEU A 228 -12.33 -3.14 -2.53
N THR A 229 -13.03 -2.01 -2.37
CA THR A 229 -12.90 -1.15 -1.19
C THR A 229 -13.23 -1.93 0.08
N ARG A 230 -14.37 -2.63 0.13
CA ARG A 230 -14.78 -3.42 1.30
C ARG A 230 -13.81 -4.58 1.57
N PHE A 231 -13.34 -5.25 0.52
CA PHE A 231 -12.35 -6.31 0.66
C PHE A 231 -11.07 -5.79 1.31
N VAL A 232 -10.49 -4.70 0.79
CA VAL A 232 -9.26 -4.09 1.29
C VAL A 232 -9.43 -3.61 2.74
N GLU A 233 -10.55 -2.94 3.05
CA GLU A 233 -10.85 -2.49 4.40
C GLU A 233 -10.95 -3.64 5.39
N LYS A 234 -11.68 -4.69 5.03
CA LYS A 234 -11.85 -5.87 5.88
C LYS A 234 -10.56 -6.68 6.03
N GLN A 235 -9.83 -6.88 4.94
CA GLN A 235 -8.69 -7.80 4.89
C GLN A 235 -7.41 -7.18 5.44
N TYR A 236 -7.20 -5.88 5.24
CA TYR A 236 -5.93 -5.23 5.57
C TYR A 236 -6.08 -4.07 6.56
N VAL A 237 -6.99 -3.14 6.33
CA VAL A 237 -7.07 -1.89 7.10
C VAL A 237 -7.70 -2.11 8.47
N GLY A 238 -8.74 -2.94 8.54
CA GLY A 238 -9.47 -3.25 9.77
C GLY A 238 -8.77 -4.26 10.68
N GLN A 239 -7.67 -4.86 10.25
CA GLN A 239 -6.95 -5.86 11.03
C GLN A 239 -5.70 -5.27 11.67
N MET A 240 -5.64 -5.26 13.00
CA MET A 240 -4.38 -5.08 13.70
C MET A 240 -3.53 -6.34 13.53
N LEU A 241 -2.38 -6.21 12.86
CA LEU A 241 -1.38 -7.27 12.82
C LEU A 241 -0.82 -7.46 14.23
N LYS A 242 -1.12 -8.61 14.85
CA LYS A 242 -0.63 -8.98 16.17
C LYS A 242 0.44 -10.05 16.05
N LYS A 243 1.51 -9.91 16.85
CA LYS A 243 2.51 -10.96 16.98
C LYS A 243 1.91 -12.15 17.72
N LYS A 244 2.12 -13.34 17.22
CA LYS A 244 1.68 -14.57 17.85
C LYS A 244 2.59 -14.92 19.01
N ILE A 245 2.00 -15.29 20.13
CA ILE A 245 2.73 -15.68 21.34
C ILE A 245 2.16 -16.96 21.94
N ASP A 246 3.03 -17.76 22.53
CA ASP A 246 2.64 -18.84 23.42
C ASP A 246 2.49 -18.30 24.85
N VAL A 247 1.45 -18.74 25.52
CA VAL A 247 1.09 -18.31 26.87
C VAL A 247 1.17 -19.51 27.81
N HIS A 248 1.97 -19.40 28.87
CA HIS A 248 2.08 -20.43 29.90
C HIS A 248 1.84 -19.82 31.28
N LEU A 249 0.77 -20.24 31.96
CA LEU A 249 0.43 -19.87 33.33
C LEU A 249 0.68 -21.03 34.25
N THR A 250 1.47 -20.82 35.31
CA THR A 250 1.69 -21.76 36.40
C THR A 250 1.14 -21.20 37.71
N ALA A 251 0.39 -21.99 38.46
CA ALA A 251 -0.12 -21.64 39.76
C ALA A 251 -0.11 -22.82 40.72
N ALA A 252 0.42 -22.61 41.93
CA ALA A 252 0.43 -23.58 42.99
C ALA A 252 0.08 -22.88 44.33
N CYS A 253 -0.45 -23.65 45.30
CA CYS A 253 -0.81 -23.10 46.62
C CYS A 253 0.41 -22.48 47.31
N ASP A 254 0.20 -21.30 47.90
CA ASP A 254 1.22 -20.53 48.61
C ASP A 254 2.50 -20.22 47.79
N ARG A 255 2.31 -20.14 46.49
CA ARG A 255 3.34 -19.71 45.54
C ARG A 255 2.85 -18.55 44.68
N PRO A 256 3.75 -17.66 44.25
CA PRO A 256 3.41 -16.62 43.31
C PRO A 256 2.89 -17.21 41.99
N LEU A 257 1.89 -16.57 41.38
CA LEU A 257 1.49 -16.86 40.03
C LEU A 257 2.65 -16.57 39.07
N GLU A 258 2.97 -17.48 38.19
CA GLU A 258 3.98 -17.27 37.14
C GLU A 258 3.30 -17.28 35.77
N LEU A 259 3.52 -16.21 35.00
CA LEU A 259 3.01 -16.09 33.63
C LEU A 259 4.18 -15.84 32.68
N THR A 260 4.32 -16.76 31.70
CA THR A 260 5.32 -16.68 30.65
C THR A 260 4.67 -16.40 29.30
N PHE A 261 5.17 -15.39 28.61
CA PHE A 261 4.84 -15.11 27.21
C PHE A 261 6.08 -15.36 26.35
N THR A 262 5.92 -16.10 25.27
CA THR A 262 6.98 -16.41 24.31
C THR A 262 6.55 -15.99 22.90
N ASP A 263 7.30 -15.11 22.25
CA ASP A 263 7.11 -14.75 20.84
C ASP A 263 7.48 -15.95 19.95
N THR A 264 6.50 -16.48 19.22
CA THR A 264 6.69 -17.69 18.39
C THR A 264 7.63 -17.44 17.20
N SER A 265 7.82 -16.18 16.78
CA SER A 265 8.67 -15.82 15.64
C SER A 265 10.16 -15.68 16.00
N THR A 266 10.46 -15.19 17.21
CA THR A 266 11.84 -14.89 17.64
C THR A 266 12.33 -15.80 18.78
N GLY A 267 11.41 -16.52 19.44
CA GLY A 267 11.72 -17.28 20.66
C GLY A 267 11.96 -16.39 21.90
N ALA A 268 11.75 -15.09 21.80
CA ALA A 268 11.90 -14.20 22.95
C ALA A 268 10.83 -14.51 24.00
N ALA A 269 11.26 -14.87 25.20
CA ALA A 269 10.37 -15.21 26.31
C ALA A 269 10.57 -14.30 27.51
N VAL A 270 9.48 -14.00 28.22
CA VAL A 270 9.48 -13.25 29.46
C VAL A 270 8.56 -13.93 30.45
N THR A 271 9.05 -14.14 31.67
CA THR A 271 8.26 -14.59 32.80
C THR A 271 8.06 -13.47 33.79
N GLN A 272 6.85 -13.29 34.25
CA GLN A 272 6.49 -12.35 35.32
C GLN A 272 5.82 -13.13 36.44
N THR A 273 6.10 -12.70 37.67
CA THR A 273 5.49 -13.24 38.88
C THR A 273 4.46 -12.27 39.42
N GLY A 274 3.35 -12.81 39.93
CA GLY A 274 2.24 -12.03 40.49
C GLY A 274 1.94 -12.36 41.94
N ALA A 275 0.72 -12.07 42.36
CA ALA A 275 0.26 -12.40 43.71
C ALA A 275 0.31 -13.92 43.96
N GLU A 276 0.44 -14.31 45.23
CA GLU A 276 0.37 -15.72 45.63
C GLU A 276 -1.04 -16.29 45.44
N ALA A 277 -1.10 -17.50 44.93
CA ALA A 277 -2.34 -18.25 44.84
C ALA A 277 -2.68 -18.89 46.18
N GLN A 278 -3.92 -18.78 46.64
CA GLN A 278 -4.37 -19.31 47.92
C GLN A 278 -5.23 -20.56 47.68
N ALA A 279 -5.36 -21.40 48.69
CA ALA A 279 -6.29 -22.52 48.66
C ALA A 279 -7.73 -22.01 48.52
N ALA A 280 -8.53 -22.60 47.65
CA ALA A 280 -9.93 -22.20 47.44
C ALA A 280 -10.81 -22.59 48.64
N GLN A 281 -11.51 -21.59 49.20
CA GLN A 281 -12.46 -21.83 50.33
C GLN A 281 -13.88 -22.22 49.83
N LYS A 282 -14.28 -21.77 48.64
CA LYS A 282 -15.63 -22.00 48.10
C LYS A 282 -15.65 -22.51 46.67
N GLN A 283 -15.08 -21.78 45.74
CA GLN A 283 -15.05 -22.15 44.31
C GLN A 283 -13.60 -22.12 43.79
N PRO A 284 -13.02 -23.28 43.38
CA PRO A 284 -11.72 -23.32 42.81
C PRO A 284 -11.70 -22.70 41.40
N ALA A 285 -10.56 -22.11 41.06
CA ALA A 285 -10.32 -21.57 39.72
C ALA A 285 -10.31 -22.68 38.69
N LYS A 286 -11.08 -22.50 37.60
CA LYS A 286 -11.11 -23.45 36.48
C LYS A 286 -10.03 -23.06 35.46
N LYS A 287 -9.31 -24.06 34.92
CA LYS A 287 -8.25 -23.88 33.92
C LYS A 287 -8.76 -23.10 32.69
N GLU A 288 -9.95 -23.43 32.22
CA GLU A 288 -10.54 -22.80 31.04
C GLU A 288 -10.79 -21.28 31.27
N ARG A 289 -11.26 -20.93 32.48
CA ARG A 289 -11.50 -19.53 32.84
C ARG A 289 -10.22 -18.73 32.98
N LEU A 290 -9.17 -19.32 33.53
CA LEU A 290 -7.85 -18.66 33.61
C LEU A 290 -7.24 -18.50 32.22
N ALA A 291 -7.35 -19.52 31.35
CA ALA A 291 -6.91 -19.47 29.96
C ALA A 291 -7.58 -18.32 29.20
N GLU A 292 -8.92 -18.17 29.31
CA GLU A 292 -9.64 -17.06 28.71
C GLU A 292 -9.10 -15.69 29.15
N ILE A 293 -8.81 -15.54 30.44
CA ILE A 293 -8.33 -14.27 31.01
C ILE A 293 -6.93 -13.92 30.48
N VAL A 294 -6.01 -14.89 30.43
CA VAL A 294 -4.61 -14.63 29.99
C VAL A 294 -4.50 -14.48 28.49
N THR A 295 -5.39 -15.09 27.70
CA THR A 295 -5.42 -14.98 26.23
C THR A 295 -6.18 -13.75 25.73
N ALA A 296 -7.02 -13.13 26.56
CA ALA A 296 -7.73 -11.89 26.23
C ALA A 296 -6.77 -10.69 26.21
N LEU A 297 -5.92 -10.58 25.18
CA LEU A 297 -4.83 -9.61 25.08
C LEU A 297 -5.24 -8.22 24.56
N GLY A 298 -6.52 -8.05 24.17
CA GLY A 298 -7.14 -6.75 23.85
C GLY A 298 -6.30 -5.86 22.92
N ASP A 299 -5.98 -4.66 23.36
CA ASP A 299 -5.24 -3.64 22.59
C ASP A 299 -3.71 -3.85 22.57
N THR A 300 -3.20 -4.94 23.17
CA THR A 300 -1.77 -5.25 23.08
C THR A 300 -1.37 -5.68 21.67
N PRO A 301 -0.09 -5.53 21.29
CA PRO A 301 0.39 -5.97 19.98
C PRO A 301 0.48 -7.50 19.83
N PHE A 302 -0.08 -8.27 20.76
CA PHE A 302 0.02 -9.71 20.81
C PHE A 302 -1.33 -10.42 20.61
N ALA A 303 -1.27 -11.65 20.05
CA ALA A 303 -2.36 -12.60 20.00
C ALA A 303 -1.85 -13.96 20.48
N ALA A 304 -2.59 -14.62 21.37
CA ALA A 304 -2.21 -15.95 21.83
C ALA A 304 -2.38 -16.96 20.69
N GLU A 305 -1.34 -17.76 20.43
CA GLU A 305 -1.37 -18.90 19.50
C GLU A 305 -1.65 -20.19 20.25
N THR A 306 -0.92 -20.42 21.34
CA THR A 306 -1.19 -21.53 22.24
C THR A 306 -1.34 -21.04 23.68
N VAL A 307 -2.07 -21.79 24.50
CA VAL A 307 -2.16 -21.52 25.93
C VAL A 307 -2.04 -22.80 26.73
N LYS A 308 -1.16 -22.76 27.72
CA LYS A 308 -0.98 -23.83 28.70
C LYS A 308 -1.23 -23.29 30.10
N VAL A 309 -2.06 -23.99 30.89
CA VAL A 309 -2.37 -23.64 32.27
C VAL A 309 -2.09 -24.83 33.16
N ASP A 310 -1.06 -24.72 34.00
CA ASP A 310 -0.65 -25.71 34.98
C ASP A 310 -1.11 -25.29 36.36
N LEU A 311 -2.16 -25.95 36.88
CA LEU A 311 -2.70 -25.74 38.23
C LEU A 311 -2.36 -26.91 39.11
N GLN A 312 -1.80 -26.63 40.30
CA GLN A 312 -1.49 -27.62 41.34
C GLN A 312 -2.40 -27.37 42.54
N GLY A 313 -3.44 -28.20 42.69
CA GLY A 313 -4.43 -28.15 43.75
C GLY A 313 -5.65 -27.28 43.41
N GLU A 314 -6.59 -27.18 44.36
CA GLU A 314 -7.78 -26.35 44.28
C GLU A 314 -7.43 -24.92 44.73
N LEU A 315 -7.26 -24.02 43.77
CA LEU A 315 -6.73 -22.67 44.03
C LEU A 315 -7.79 -21.60 43.84
N PHE A 316 -7.67 -20.55 44.64
CA PHE A 316 -8.31 -19.27 44.40
C PHE A 316 -7.30 -18.29 43.76
N VAL A 317 -7.65 -17.79 42.57
CA VAL A 317 -6.83 -16.83 41.81
C VAL A 317 -7.66 -15.56 41.59
N PRO A 318 -7.28 -14.43 42.21
CA PRO A 318 -7.98 -13.16 41.99
C PRO A 318 -7.87 -12.71 40.55
N VAL A 319 -9.00 -12.47 39.87
CA VAL A 319 -9.06 -12.06 38.47
C VAL A 319 -8.32 -10.73 38.24
N SER A 320 -8.36 -9.82 39.20
CA SER A 320 -7.66 -8.53 39.13
C SER A 320 -6.13 -8.72 39.08
N ALA A 321 -5.59 -9.57 39.96
CA ALA A 321 -4.18 -9.88 40.01
C ALA A 321 -3.70 -10.56 38.73
N LEU A 322 -4.49 -11.49 38.17
CA LEU A 322 -4.18 -12.14 36.90
C LEU A 322 -4.21 -11.17 35.71
N LYS A 323 -5.15 -10.23 35.67
CA LYS A 323 -5.19 -9.18 34.67
C LYS A 323 -4.00 -8.23 34.74
N GLU A 324 -3.56 -7.89 35.94
CA GLU A 324 -2.38 -7.07 36.15
C GLU A 324 -1.10 -7.80 35.72
N LEU A 325 -0.94 -9.06 36.15
CA LEU A 325 0.18 -9.93 35.76
C LEU A 325 0.26 -10.04 34.23
N LYS A 326 -0.87 -10.27 33.56
CA LYS A 326 -0.94 -10.29 32.10
C LYS A 326 -0.45 -8.99 31.47
N ARG A 327 -0.91 -7.85 31.96
CA ARG A 327 -0.49 -6.54 31.44
C ARG A 327 1.02 -6.33 31.57
N ASN A 328 1.55 -6.65 32.75
CA ASN A 328 2.98 -6.52 33.05
C ASN A 328 3.82 -7.45 32.14
N CYS A 329 3.34 -8.69 31.94
CA CYS A 329 4.01 -9.65 31.06
C CYS A 329 4.01 -9.18 29.59
N ALA A 330 2.88 -8.62 29.11
CA ALA A 330 2.80 -8.07 27.76
C ALA A 330 3.77 -6.89 27.54
N GLN A 331 3.81 -5.94 28.49
CA GLN A 331 4.73 -4.80 28.43
C GLN A 331 6.21 -5.24 28.49
N ALA A 332 6.53 -6.21 29.34
CA ALA A 332 7.88 -6.73 29.45
C ALA A 332 8.33 -7.44 28.17
N LEU A 333 7.45 -8.22 27.54
CA LEU A 333 7.74 -8.88 26.27
C LEU A 333 7.92 -7.87 25.13
N GLU A 334 7.06 -6.87 25.05
CA GLU A 334 7.17 -5.79 24.07
C GLU A 334 8.52 -5.08 24.22
N LYS A 335 8.88 -4.68 25.45
CA LYS A 335 10.19 -4.07 25.72
C LYS A 335 11.36 -4.96 25.33
N LYS A 336 11.27 -6.26 25.63
CA LYS A 336 12.33 -7.24 25.27
C LYS A 336 12.48 -7.37 23.76
N ILE A 337 11.36 -7.48 23.02
CA ILE A 337 11.37 -7.56 21.55
C ILE A 337 11.94 -6.28 20.95
N LEU A 338 11.47 -5.11 21.37
CA LEU A 338 11.98 -3.83 20.89
C LEU A 338 13.46 -3.63 21.21
N GLY A 339 13.92 -4.10 22.36
CA GLY A 339 15.32 -4.07 22.75
C GLY A 339 16.27 -4.79 21.80
N GLN A 340 15.79 -5.81 21.09
CA GLN A 340 16.59 -6.55 20.08
C GLN A 340 16.92 -5.69 18.85
N TYR A 341 16.16 -4.64 18.58
CA TYR A 341 16.37 -3.70 17.47
C TYR A 341 17.16 -2.47 17.87
N TYR A 342 17.47 -2.32 19.15
CA TYR A 342 18.28 -1.21 19.62
C TYR A 342 19.72 -1.40 19.16
N ARG A 343 20.24 -0.40 18.48
CA ARG A 343 21.65 -0.33 18.06
C ARG A 343 22.31 0.81 18.77
N GLU A 344 23.37 0.54 19.49
CA GLU A 344 24.22 1.60 20.02
C GLU A 344 24.96 2.27 18.86
N LEU A 345 24.91 3.59 18.82
CA LEU A 345 25.71 4.33 17.86
C LEU A 345 27.19 4.14 18.24
N PRO A 346 28.07 3.90 17.25
CA PRO A 346 29.53 3.89 17.50
C PRO A 346 29.94 5.16 18.27
N LYS A 347 30.84 5.01 19.23
CA LYS A 347 31.42 6.16 19.95
C LYS A 347 32.03 7.11 18.91
N GLY A 348 31.64 8.38 18.93
CA GLY A 348 32.04 9.39 17.94
C GLY A 348 31.04 9.65 16.80
N ALA A 349 30.11 8.74 16.51
CA ALA A 349 29.16 8.91 15.40
C ALA A 349 28.22 10.13 15.52
N VAL A 350 28.04 10.68 16.71
CA VAL A 350 27.28 11.92 16.95
C VAL A 350 28.16 13.13 16.61
N GLU A 351 29.42 13.09 16.98
CA GLU A 351 30.40 14.15 16.70
C GLU A 351 30.67 14.25 15.18
N ASP A 352 30.83 13.11 14.49
CA ASP A 352 30.98 13.06 13.03
C ASP A 352 29.73 13.60 12.30
N ARG A 353 28.52 13.32 12.79
CA ARG A 353 27.28 13.89 12.22
C ARG A 353 27.15 15.39 12.42
N ILE A 354 27.61 15.91 13.56
CA ILE A 354 27.61 17.35 13.83
C ILE A 354 28.65 18.03 12.93
N ALA A 355 29.85 17.45 12.79
CA ALA A 355 30.88 17.94 11.89
C ALA A 355 30.40 17.95 10.42
N MET A 356 29.81 16.84 9.92
CA MET A 356 29.24 16.78 8.57
C MET A 356 28.07 17.74 8.35
N SER A 357 27.28 18.08 9.38
CA SER A 357 26.22 19.08 9.27
C SER A 357 26.75 20.50 9.19
N GLN A 358 27.87 20.79 9.84
CA GLN A 358 28.55 22.10 9.76
C GLN A 358 29.25 22.29 8.42
N ASP A 359 29.88 21.25 7.88
CA ASP A 359 30.47 21.29 6.52
C ASP A 359 29.42 21.47 5.42
N THR A 360 28.21 20.91 5.61
CA THR A 360 27.12 21.10 4.64
C THR A 360 26.55 22.52 4.68
N GLN A 361 26.67 23.23 5.79
CA GLN A 361 26.26 24.63 5.93
C GLN A 361 27.24 25.57 5.24
N VAL A 362 28.54 25.26 5.30
CA VAL A 362 29.61 26.00 4.57
C VAL A 362 29.45 25.85 3.05
N TYR A 363 28.94 24.71 2.56
CA TYR A 363 28.74 24.50 1.12
C TYR A 363 27.50 25.23 0.53
N MET A 364 26.64 25.78 1.37
CA MET A 364 25.49 26.58 0.95
C MET A 364 25.80 28.08 0.83
N ASP A 365 26.89 28.55 1.43
CA ASP A 365 27.23 29.99 1.49
C ASP A 365 28.31 30.41 0.47
N THR A 366 28.93 29.47 -0.24
CA THR A 366 29.87 29.80 -1.32
C THR A 366 29.20 29.75 -2.68
N LYS A 367 28.72 30.90 -3.16
CA LYS A 367 28.55 31.18 -4.57
C LYS A 367 29.93 31.25 -5.19
N ASP A 368 30.39 30.16 -5.77
CA ASP A 368 31.29 30.22 -6.94
C ASP A 368 31.35 28.84 -7.60
N ALA A 369 30.97 28.83 -8.85
CA ALA A 369 31.04 27.70 -9.74
C ALA A 369 32.48 27.63 -10.30
N SER A 370 33.19 26.62 -9.91
CA SER A 370 34.20 25.94 -10.75
C SER A 370 34.97 24.95 -9.91
N VAL A 371 34.69 23.66 -10.09
CA VAL A 371 35.70 22.58 -10.14
C VAL A 371 34.97 21.29 -10.58
N ALA A 372 35.21 20.92 -11.83
CA ALA A 372 35.04 19.53 -12.27
C ALA A 372 36.26 18.75 -11.76
N GLY A 373 36.02 17.69 -10.98
CA GLY A 373 37.07 16.83 -10.44
C GLY A 373 36.53 15.45 -10.11
N SER A 374 36.82 14.52 -11.03
CA SER A 374 37.05 13.08 -10.87
C SER A 374 36.33 12.34 -9.76
N VAL A 375 35.34 11.55 -10.16
CA VAL A 375 34.82 10.43 -9.40
C VAL A 375 35.67 9.20 -9.69
N GLU A 376 36.62 8.90 -8.82
CA GLU A 376 37.36 7.64 -8.84
C GLU A 376 36.61 6.59 -8.01
N ASN A 377 36.26 5.52 -8.70
CA ASN A 377 36.05 4.14 -8.30
C ASN A 377 35.87 3.82 -6.80
N MET A 378 34.65 3.71 -6.35
CA MET A 378 34.29 2.83 -5.24
C MET A 378 33.90 1.44 -5.80
N GLN A 379 34.86 0.51 -5.80
CA GLN A 379 34.59 -0.91 -6.02
C GLN A 379 33.77 -1.45 -4.83
N ILE A 380 32.51 -1.74 -5.10
CA ILE A 380 31.66 -2.51 -4.18
C ILE A 380 32.04 -4.00 -4.35
N GLN A 381 32.80 -4.54 -3.40
CA GLN A 381 32.97 -5.99 -3.28
C GLN A 381 31.63 -6.58 -2.85
N ALA A 382 30.92 -7.20 -3.79
CA ALA A 382 29.76 -8.03 -3.53
C ALA A 382 30.21 -9.32 -2.85
N ALA A 383 30.01 -9.41 -1.55
CA ALA A 383 30.13 -10.67 -0.83
C ALA A 383 29.02 -11.61 -1.28
N GLN A 384 29.38 -12.62 -2.07
CA GLN A 384 28.52 -13.78 -2.37
C GLN A 384 28.25 -14.54 -1.08
N GLN A 385 27.06 -14.37 -0.52
CA GLN A 385 26.43 -15.36 0.37
C GLN A 385 25.02 -15.58 -0.12
N SER A 386 24.82 -16.71 -0.78
CA SER A 386 23.52 -17.22 -1.18
C SER A 386 22.74 -17.67 0.06
N GLN A 387 22.06 -16.76 0.70
CA GLN A 387 20.90 -17.05 1.54
C GLN A 387 19.72 -16.35 0.88
N THR A 388 18.73 -17.14 0.51
CA THR A 388 17.43 -16.66 0.04
C THR A 388 16.81 -15.75 1.09
N ARG A 389 17.05 -14.44 0.96
CA ARG A 389 16.44 -13.44 1.85
C ARG A 389 15.02 -13.16 1.37
N PRO A 390 14.05 -13.06 2.25
CA PRO A 390 12.67 -12.73 1.85
C PRO A 390 12.62 -11.35 1.22
N VAL A 391 11.91 -11.25 0.09
CA VAL A 391 11.64 -9.96 -0.55
C VAL A 391 10.65 -9.17 0.30
N THR A 392 11.02 -7.95 0.66
CA THR A 392 10.16 -7.05 1.46
C THR A 392 9.47 -6.05 0.56
N VAL A 393 8.15 -5.87 0.74
CA VAL A 393 7.38 -4.82 0.08
C VAL A 393 7.23 -3.65 1.04
N LEU A 394 7.75 -2.47 0.67
CA LEU A 394 7.63 -1.23 1.43
C LEU A 394 6.64 -0.27 0.72
N VAL A 395 5.80 0.40 1.49
CA VAL A 395 4.78 1.36 1.02
C VAL A 395 5.19 2.79 1.32
#